data_9047c0e093b06632314b1ddcd8b72a10
#
_entry.id   9047c0e093b06632314b1ddcd8b72a10
#
_cell.length_a   1.000
_cell.length_b   1.000
_cell.length_c   1.000
_cell.angle_alpha   90.00
_cell.angle_beta   90.00
_cell.angle_gamma   90.00
#
_symmetry.space_group_name_H-M   'P 1'
#
loop_
_entity.id
_entity.type
_entity.pdbx_description
1 polymer ?
#
loop_
_entity_poly.entity_id
_entity_poly.type
_entity_poly.pdbx_seq_one_letter_code
_entity_poly.pdbx_strand_id
1 'polypeptide(L)'
;LCLDTRCFWFNQTEEWRSSIDWCHKCDCGTGADCRVIPNQNELCVATYQGDVAPTLMVLDATVHLIGPNGARSVLLHDFYQLDGMTRNILQPGEFMLKITLPDDVEDWTGSYRKLRVRESWDFPEAGAAAAWKKGDRSTLRVATTALESIPRRHDEEVANSNGDVKAICDAIYKSTKPVNNTALPPRYRRNMIKVLVKRACEE
;
A
#
# COMPACT_ATOMS: atom_id res chain seq x y z
N LEU A 1 -5.41 -4.74 -7.67
CA LEU A 1 -5.47 -3.38 -7.12
C LEU A 1 -6.62 -3.20 -6.13
N CYS A 2 -7.80 -3.73 -6.41
CA CYS A 2 -8.97 -3.65 -5.52
C CYS A 2 -8.97 -4.69 -4.38
N LEU A 3 -7.79 -5.16 -3.99
CA LEU A 3 -7.63 -6.14 -2.91
C LEU A 3 -8.22 -5.60 -1.61
N ASP A 4 -8.89 -6.46 -0.85
CA ASP A 4 -9.32 -6.10 0.48
C ASP A 4 -8.12 -5.98 1.43
N THR A 5 -8.19 -5.04 2.36
CA THR A 5 -7.18 -4.84 3.39
C THR A 5 -7.25 -5.96 4.43
N ARG A 6 -6.12 -6.35 4.98
CA ARG A 6 -5.98 -7.51 5.86
C ARG A 6 -5.62 -7.08 7.28
N CYS A 7 -6.25 -7.78 8.23
CA CYS A 7 -5.98 -7.60 9.65
C CYS A 7 -6.21 -8.94 10.35
N PHE A 8 -5.28 -9.35 11.21
CA PHE A 8 -5.42 -10.58 11.99
C PHE A 8 -6.77 -10.66 12.72
N TRP A 9 -7.24 -9.56 13.28
CA TRP A 9 -8.49 -9.49 14.01
C TRP A 9 -9.76 -9.60 13.15
N PHE A 10 -9.67 -9.21 11.88
CA PHE A 10 -10.80 -9.27 10.95
C PHE A 10 -10.82 -10.57 10.13
N ASN A 11 -9.65 -11.07 9.69
CA ASN A 11 -9.54 -12.21 8.80
C ASN A 11 -9.64 -13.55 9.58
N GLN A 12 -10.69 -13.70 10.38
CA GLN A 12 -11.02 -14.89 11.18
C GLN A 12 -12.44 -15.38 10.84
N THR A 13 -12.84 -16.55 11.38
CA THR A 13 -14.22 -17.02 11.21
C THR A 13 -15.22 -16.10 11.91
N GLU A 14 -16.47 -16.19 11.52
CA GLU A 14 -17.54 -15.40 12.13
C GLU A 14 -17.70 -15.71 13.62
N GLU A 15 -17.63 -16.99 14.00
CA GLU A 15 -17.72 -17.45 15.38
C GLU A 15 -16.59 -16.88 16.23
N TRP A 16 -15.36 -16.85 15.68
CA TRP A 16 -14.24 -16.26 16.39
C TRP A 16 -14.42 -14.75 16.55
N ARG A 17 -14.84 -14.04 15.50
CA ARG A 17 -15.05 -12.58 15.54
C ARG A 17 -16.16 -12.21 16.52
N SER A 18 -17.26 -12.97 16.56
CA SER A 18 -18.35 -12.75 17.51
C SER A 18 -17.91 -12.99 18.96
N SER A 19 -17.06 -13.99 19.22
CA SER A 19 -16.55 -14.28 20.56
C SER A 19 -15.70 -13.18 21.19
N ILE A 20 -15.10 -12.31 20.35
CA ILE A 20 -14.34 -11.15 20.80
C ILE A 20 -15.13 -9.83 20.69
N ASP A 21 -16.44 -9.92 20.51
CA ASP A 21 -17.31 -8.76 20.31
C ASP A 21 -16.89 -7.91 19.09
N TRP A 22 -16.55 -8.59 18.00
CA TRP A 22 -16.23 -8.01 16.68
C TRP A 22 -15.03 -7.03 16.67
N CYS A 23 -14.84 -6.33 15.61
CA CYS A 23 -13.88 -5.23 15.46
C CYS A 23 -14.49 -4.09 14.63
N HIS A 24 -13.85 -2.95 14.59
CA HIS A 24 -14.31 -1.77 13.84
C HIS A 24 -14.67 -2.07 12.37
N LYS A 25 -13.91 -2.93 11.69
CA LYS A 25 -14.16 -3.42 10.32
C LYS A 25 -15.07 -4.66 10.32
N CYS A 26 -16.15 -4.70 11.05
CA CYS A 26 -17.05 -5.87 11.02
C CYS A 26 -18.17 -5.71 9.99
N ASP A 27 -18.66 -6.84 9.47
CA ASP A 27 -19.77 -6.87 8.49
C ASP A 27 -21.13 -6.60 9.14
N CYS A 28 -21.19 -6.68 10.47
CA CYS A 28 -22.43 -6.54 11.25
C CYS A 28 -22.83 -5.09 11.52
N GLY A 29 -21.99 -4.10 11.19
CA GLY A 29 -22.28 -2.69 11.41
C GLY A 29 -22.45 -2.27 12.88
N THR A 30 -21.98 -3.06 13.83
CA THR A 30 -22.17 -2.79 15.27
C THR A 30 -21.24 -1.72 15.83
N GLY A 31 -20.27 -1.24 15.05
CA GLY A 31 -19.35 -0.19 15.48
C GLY A 31 -18.43 -0.60 16.62
N ALA A 32 -18.11 -1.88 16.75
CA ALA A 32 -17.17 -2.35 17.76
C ALA A 32 -15.79 -1.65 17.62
N ASP A 33 -15.07 -1.50 18.73
CA ASP A 33 -13.79 -0.81 18.75
C ASP A 33 -12.70 -1.53 17.94
N CYS A 34 -11.72 -0.77 17.45
CA CYS A 34 -10.57 -1.31 16.75
C CYS A 34 -9.70 -2.14 17.73
N ARG A 35 -9.51 -3.43 17.43
CA ARG A 35 -8.72 -4.35 18.28
C ARG A 35 -7.21 -4.14 18.16
N VAL A 36 -6.77 -3.40 17.13
CA VAL A 36 -5.34 -3.05 16.91
C VAL A 36 -4.98 -1.75 17.64
N ILE A 37 -5.83 -0.75 17.52
CA ILE A 37 -5.70 0.56 18.18
C ILE A 37 -7.01 0.85 18.93
N PRO A 38 -7.13 0.42 20.19
CA PRO A 38 -8.32 0.66 20.99
C PRO A 38 -8.60 2.14 21.20
N ASN A 39 -9.89 2.46 21.43
CA ASN A 39 -10.39 3.83 21.65
C ASN A 39 -10.22 4.78 20.46
N GLN A 40 -10.05 4.24 19.24
CA GLN A 40 -10.15 5.03 18.03
C GLN A 40 -11.09 4.30 17.04
N ASN A 41 -12.15 4.93 16.60
CA ASN A 41 -13.16 4.37 15.69
C ASN A 41 -13.38 5.22 14.44
N GLU A 42 -12.40 6.07 14.11
CA GLU A 42 -12.48 6.94 12.94
C GLU A 42 -12.04 6.19 11.68
N LEU A 43 -10.94 5.44 11.75
CA LEU A 43 -10.34 4.76 10.60
C LEU A 43 -10.00 3.31 10.92
N CYS A 44 -10.19 2.42 9.96
CA CYS A 44 -9.68 1.06 10.03
C CYS A 44 -8.21 1.00 9.62
N VAL A 45 -7.37 0.38 10.44
CA VAL A 45 -5.93 0.22 10.20
C VAL A 45 -5.57 -1.11 9.52
N ALA A 46 -6.55 -1.83 8.98
CA ALA A 46 -6.27 -3.05 8.20
C ALA A 46 -5.34 -2.74 7.04
N THR A 47 -4.33 -3.60 6.84
CA THR A 47 -3.19 -3.32 5.95
C THR A 47 -3.49 -3.72 4.50
N TYR A 48 -3.20 -2.86 3.55
CA TYR A 48 -3.19 -3.21 2.14
C TYR A 48 -1.94 -4.05 1.81
N GLN A 49 -2.13 -5.25 1.27
CA GLN A 49 -1.04 -6.21 1.00
C GLN A 49 -1.00 -6.64 -0.47
N GLY A 50 -1.01 -5.69 -1.40
CA GLY A 50 -0.90 -5.95 -2.84
C GLY A 50 0.51 -5.67 -3.38
N ASP A 51 0.98 -6.51 -4.30
CA ASP A 51 2.30 -6.40 -4.93
C ASP A 51 2.32 -5.41 -6.11
N VAL A 52 1.25 -5.37 -6.88
CA VAL A 52 1.22 -4.66 -8.18
C VAL A 52 1.10 -3.14 -8.01
N ALA A 53 0.39 -2.69 -6.98
CA ALA A 53 0.10 -1.27 -6.80
C ALA A 53 1.36 -0.39 -6.67
N PRO A 54 2.36 -0.69 -5.82
CA PRO A 54 3.54 0.15 -5.71
C PRO A 54 4.33 0.24 -7.02
N THR A 55 4.41 -0.85 -7.80
CA THR A 55 5.09 -0.86 -9.09
C THR A 55 4.39 0.04 -10.11
N LEU A 56 3.07 -0.04 -10.18
CA LEU A 56 2.28 0.82 -11.09
C LEU A 56 2.28 2.28 -10.63
N MET A 57 2.34 2.55 -9.32
CA MET A 57 2.42 3.91 -8.78
C MET A 57 3.71 4.63 -9.18
N VAL A 58 4.87 3.96 -9.12
CA VAL A 58 6.14 4.59 -9.52
C VAL A 58 6.23 4.83 -11.03
N LEU A 59 5.36 4.19 -11.82
CA LEU A 59 5.22 4.38 -13.26
C LEU A 59 4.09 5.35 -13.65
N ASP A 60 3.48 6.07 -12.70
CA ASP A 60 2.36 6.99 -12.93
C ASP A 60 1.17 6.35 -13.68
N ALA A 61 0.85 5.12 -13.36
CA ALA A 61 -0.28 4.43 -13.97
C ALA A 61 -1.61 5.17 -13.74
N THR A 62 -2.43 5.21 -14.77
CA THR A 62 -3.79 5.74 -14.72
C THR A 62 -4.81 4.61 -14.66
N VAL A 63 -5.74 4.71 -13.72
CA VAL A 63 -6.88 3.80 -13.57
C VAL A 63 -8.09 4.39 -14.28
N HIS A 64 -8.73 3.59 -15.12
CA HIS A 64 -9.96 3.96 -15.80
C HIS A 64 -11.14 3.23 -15.14
N LEU A 65 -12.09 4.00 -14.65
CA LEU A 65 -13.27 3.54 -13.94
C LEU A 65 -14.49 3.75 -14.82
N ILE A 66 -15.48 2.87 -14.71
CA ILE A 66 -16.78 3.00 -15.38
C ILE A 66 -17.88 2.60 -14.41
N GLY A 67 -18.99 3.31 -14.45
CA GLY A 67 -20.15 3.06 -13.60
C GLY A 67 -21.41 3.75 -14.10
N PRO A 68 -22.49 3.78 -13.31
CA PRO A 68 -23.78 4.36 -13.70
C PRO A 68 -23.70 5.83 -14.13
N ASN A 69 -22.74 6.57 -13.57
CA ASN A 69 -22.55 8.00 -13.86
C ASN A 69 -21.55 8.26 -15.00
N GLY A 70 -21.15 7.24 -15.76
CA GLY A 70 -20.22 7.34 -16.87
C GLY A 70 -18.81 6.85 -16.53
N ALA A 71 -17.85 7.21 -17.40
CA ALA A 71 -16.45 6.85 -17.26
C ALA A 71 -15.63 8.00 -16.67
N ARG A 72 -14.63 7.68 -15.84
CA ARG A 72 -13.64 8.63 -15.31
C ARG A 72 -12.28 7.98 -15.17
N SER A 73 -11.24 8.79 -15.09
CA SER A 73 -9.86 8.31 -14.93
C SER A 73 -9.20 9.04 -13.77
N VAL A 74 -8.35 8.32 -13.04
CA VAL A 74 -7.58 8.86 -11.91
C VAL A 74 -6.17 8.29 -11.94
N LEU A 75 -5.19 9.03 -11.43
CA LEU A 75 -3.87 8.46 -11.17
C LEU A 75 -3.97 7.40 -10.07
N LEU A 76 -3.20 6.32 -10.20
CA LEU A 76 -3.31 5.20 -9.25
C LEU A 76 -3.01 5.60 -7.80
N HIS A 77 -2.13 6.57 -7.57
CA HIS A 77 -1.84 7.04 -6.21
C HIS A 77 -3.00 7.80 -5.57
N ASP A 78 -3.91 8.37 -6.37
CA ASP A 78 -5.13 9.04 -5.90
C ASP A 78 -6.32 8.06 -5.75
N PHE A 79 -6.15 6.81 -6.18
CA PHE A 79 -7.22 5.81 -6.13
C PHE A 79 -7.49 5.29 -4.73
N TYR A 80 -6.50 5.29 -3.83
CA TYR A 80 -6.60 4.70 -2.50
C TYR A 80 -7.01 5.71 -1.43
N GLN A 81 -7.70 5.23 -0.40
CA GLN A 81 -8.08 5.99 0.78
C GLN A 81 -7.43 5.38 2.02
N LEU A 82 -6.91 6.23 2.92
CA LEU A 82 -6.23 5.80 4.14
C LEU A 82 -7.23 5.27 5.18
N ASP A 83 -8.02 4.30 4.77
CA ASP A 83 -8.99 3.60 5.61
C ASP A 83 -9.12 2.15 5.14
N GLY A 84 -8.91 1.20 6.04
CA GLY A 84 -9.01 -0.22 5.73
C GLY A 84 -10.43 -0.70 5.40
N MET A 85 -11.47 0.08 5.67
CA MET A 85 -12.87 -0.19 5.30
C MET A 85 -13.18 0.37 3.91
N THR A 86 -13.00 1.66 3.73
CA THR A 86 -13.33 2.36 2.48
C THR A 86 -12.29 2.12 1.37
N ARG A 87 -11.07 1.83 1.70
CA ARG A 87 -9.95 1.37 0.84
C ARG A 87 -9.65 2.18 -0.41
N ASN A 88 -10.64 2.57 -1.19
CA ASN A 88 -10.49 3.24 -2.48
C ASN A 88 -11.71 4.10 -2.81
N ILE A 89 -11.60 4.88 -3.87
CA ILE A 89 -12.60 5.87 -4.30
C ILE A 89 -13.71 5.32 -5.20
N LEU A 90 -13.82 3.99 -5.38
CA LEU A 90 -14.90 3.39 -6.16
C LEU A 90 -16.27 3.76 -5.58
N GLN A 91 -17.15 4.21 -6.42
CA GLN A 91 -18.53 4.47 -6.07
C GLN A 91 -19.39 3.21 -6.24
N PRO A 92 -20.56 3.13 -5.58
CA PRO A 92 -21.49 2.02 -5.80
C PRO A 92 -21.80 1.83 -7.29
N GLY A 93 -21.58 0.60 -7.79
CA GLY A 93 -21.77 0.25 -9.20
C GLY A 93 -20.61 0.63 -10.13
N GLU A 94 -19.54 1.25 -9.63
CA GLU A 94 -18.31 1.43 -10.41
C GLU A 94 -17.41 0.22 -10.36
N PHE A 95 -16.68 -0.02 -11.46
CA PHE A 95 -15.60 -1.00 -11.51
C PHE A 95 -14.42 -0.48 -12.32
N MET A 96 -13.26 -1.06 -12.06
CA MET A 96 -12.03 -0.76 -12.79
C MET A 96 -12.07 -1.45 -14.16
N LEU A 97 -12.10 -0.65 -15.23
CA LEU A 97 -12.18 -1.14 -16.60
C LEU A 97 -10.81 -1.55 -17.14
N LYS A 98 -9.82 -0.66 -16.98
CA LYS A 98 -8.43 -0.87 -17.44
C LYS A 98 -7.46 0.01 -16.69
N ILE A 99 -6.17 -0.29 -16.87
CA ILE A 99 -5.05 0.52 -16.40
C ILE A 99 -4.21 0.87 -17.63
N THR A 100 -3.74 2.10 -17.71
CA THR A 100 -2.80 2.56 -18.72
C THR A 100 -1.54 3.09 -18.07
N LEU A 101 -0.42 2.88 -18.73
CA LEU A 101 0.87 3.48 -18.40
C LEU A 101 1.11 4.68 -19.30
N PRO A 102 1.93 5.65 -18.88
CA PRO A 102 2.36 6.75 -19.77
C PRO A 102 3.07 6.24 -21.02
N ASP A 103 3.01 7.02 -22.09
CA ASP A 103 3.61 6.65 -23.39
C ASP A 103 5.14 6.49 -23.32
N ASP A 104 5.79 7.16 -22.36
CA ASP A 104 7.23 7.10 -22.13
C ASP A 104 7.68 5.96 -21.18
N VAL A 105 6.79 5.01 -20.87
CA VAL A 105 7.10 3.92 -19.91
C VAL A 105 8.31 3.09 -20.33
N GLU A 106 8.58 2.97 -21.62
CA GLU A 106 9.74 2.24 -22.13
C GLU A 106 11.09 2.88 -21.76
N ASP A 107 11.09 4.17 -21.44
CA ASP A 107 12.29 4.90 -21.00
C ASP A 107 12.59 4.65 -19.51
N TRP A 108 11.68 4.04 -18.77
CA TRP A 108 11.82 3.78 -17.35
C TRP A 108 12.47 2.43 -17.08
N THR A 109 13.17 2.36 -15.98
CA THR A 109 13.70 1.11 -15.38
C THR A 109 13.40 1.14 -13.89
N GLY A 110 13.36 -0.04 -13.27
CA GLY A 110 13.08 -0.10 -11.84
C GLY A 110 13.03 -1.52 -11.33
N SER A 111 12.80 -1.66 -10.04
CA SER A 111 12.68 -2.95 -9.39
C SER A 111 11.63 -2.94 -8.29
N TYR A 112 11.17 -4.14 -7.94
CA TYR A 112 10.28 -4.38 -6.80
C TYR A 112 10.91 -5.41 -5.86
N ARG A 113 10.92 -5.10 -4.56
CA ARG A 113 11.43 -5.97 -3.51
C ARG A 113 10.36 -6.21 -2.46
N LYS A 114 10.25 -7.45 -1.99
CA LYS A 114 9.21 -7.87 -1.06
C LYS A 114 9.75 -8.76 0.06
N LEU A 115 9.27 -8.51 1.26
CA LEU A 115 9.35 -9.40 2.40
C LEU A 115 8.08 -10.23 2.47
N ARG A 116 8.18 -11.52 2.61
CA ARG A 116 7.07 -12.47 2.77
C ARG A 116 7.42 -13.53 3.81
N VAL A 117 6.44 -14.24 4.33
CA VAL A 117 6.65 -15.33 5.30
C VAL A 117 6.97 -16.64 4.59
N ARG A 118 6.24 -16.97 3.54
CA ARG A 118 6.44 -18.18 2.73
C ARG A 118 7.28 -17.86 1.49
N GLU A 119 8.01 -18.84 0.99
CA GLU A 119 8.87 -18.65 -0.18
C GLU A 119 8.11 -18.53 -1.50
N SER A 120 6.97 -19.21 -1.62
CA SER A 120 6.09 -19.11 -2.79
C SER A 120 4.82 -18.34 -2.47
N TRP A 121 4.01 -18.03 -3.42
CA TRP A 121 2.66 -17.45 -3.35
C TRP A 121 2.25 -16.91 -1.97
N ASP A 122 2.73 -15.74 -1.62
CA ASP A 122 2.42 -15.10 -0.34
C ASP A 122 2.20 -13.60 -0.48
N PHE A 123 1.42 -13.05 0.42
CA PHE A 123 1.23 -11.59 0.51
C PHE A 123 2.49 -10.92 1.04
N PRO A 124 2.79 -9.68 0.62
CA PRO A 124 3.88 -8.92 1.22
C PRO A 124 3.58 -8.57 2.68
N GLU A 125 4.55 -8.72 3.54
CA GLU A 125 4.57 -8.14 4.90
C GLU A 125 5.23 -6.76 4.91
N ALA A 126 6.03 -6.47 3.91
CA ALA A 126 6.55 -5.18 3.49
C ALA A 126 7.01 -5.29 2.04
N GLY A 127 6.82 -4.24 1.26
CA GLY A 127 7.31 -4.19 -0.12
C GLY A 127 7.70 -2.78 -0.53
N ALA A 128 8.66 -2.67 -1.42
CA ALA A 128 9.11 -1.41 -2.00
C ALA A 128 9.32 -1.55 -3.51
N ALA A 129 8.82 -0.60 -4.26
CA ALA A 129 9.11 -0.39 -5.67
C ALA A 129 9.91 0.90 -5.84
N ALA A 130 10.86 0.89 -6.75
CA ALA A 130 11.55 2.09 -7.21
C ALA A 130 11.63 2.08 -8.73
N ALA A 131 11.50 3.25 -9.35
CA ALA A 131 11.67 3.42 -10.78
C ALA A 131 12.31 4.79 -11.09
N TRP A 132 13.04 4.86 -12.20
CA TRP A 132 13.68 6.08 -12.70
C TRP A 132 13.85 6.00 -14.21
N LYS A 133 13.98 7.14 -14.89
CA LYS A 133 14.33 7.15 -16.31
C LYS A 133 15.74 6.63 -16.52
N LYS A 134 15.94 5.81 -17.55
CA LYS A 134 17.24 5.26 -17.91
C LYS A 134 18.24 6.39 -18.11
N GLY A 135 19.35 6.33 -17.36
CA GLY A 135 20.40 7.37 -17.40
C GLY A 135 20.12 8.62 -16.55
N ASP A 136 18.94 8.78 -15.95
CA ASP A 136 18.60 9.95 -15.14
C ASP A 136 18.02 9.57 -13.77
N ARG A 137 18.88 9.49 -12.76
CA ARG A 137 18.51 9.20 -11.38
C ARG A 137 17.76 10.33 -10.66
N SER A 138 17.77 11.54 -11.22
CA SER A 138 17.01 12.66 -10.62
C SER A 138 15.50 12.43 -10.72
N THR A 139 15.06 11.54 -11.60
CA THR A 139 13.65 11.14 -11.78
C THR A 139 13.20 10.01 -10.85
N LEU A 140 14.04 9.60 -9.88
CA LEU A 140 13.74 8.51 -8.97
C LEU A 140 12.40 8.69 -8.28
N ARG A 141 11.60 7.63 -8.28
CA ARG A 141 10.32 7.49 -7.59
C ARG A 141 10.35 6.25 -6.72
N VAL A 142 9.75 6.34 -5.54
CA VAL A 142 9.68 5.22 -4.59
C VAL A 142 8.25 5.07 -4.09
N ALA A 143 7.78 3.84 -4.02
CA ALA A 143 6.51 3.50 -3.39
C ALA A 143 6.65 2.27 -2.50
N THR A 144 5.84 2.20 -1.45
CA THR A 144 5.83 1.08 -0.50
C THR A 144 4.44 0.45 -0.41
N THR A 145 4.40 -0.79 0.06
CA THR A 145 3.16 -1.54 0.32
C THR A 145 3.28 -2.37 1.60
N ALA A 146 2.15 -2.83 2.10
CA ALA A 146 2.02 -3.71 3.25
C ALA A 146 2.48 -3.10 4.59
N LEU A 147 2.48 -1.80 4.73
CA LEU A 147 2.83 -1.09 5.96
C LEU A 147 1.66 -0.32 6.56
N GLU A 148 0.71 0.09 5.73
CA GLU A 148 -0.47 0.91 6.06
C GLU A 148 -1.71 0.39 5.33
N SER A 149 -2.84 1.05 5.51
CA SER A 149 -4.10 0.70 4.81
C SER A 149 -4.07 0.98 3.31
N ILE A 150 -3.06 1.70 2.83
CA ILE A 150 -2.83 2.01 1.42
C ILE A 150 -1.41 1.64 0.99
N PRO A 151 -1.15 1.38 -0.29
CA PRO A 151 0.17 1.53 -0.86
C PRO A 151 0.50 3.03 -0.90
N ARG A 152 1.72 3.43 -0.60
CA ARG A 152 2.11 4.83 -0.47
C ARG A 152 3.25 5.18 -1.42
N ARG A 153 3.11 6.28 -2.14
CA ARG A 153 4.18 6.92 -2.88
C ARG A 153 4.91 7.94 -1.97
N HIS A 154 6.22 8.08 -2.13
CA HIS A 154 7.11 8.85 -1.25
C HIS A 154 7.81 9.99 -1.99
N ASP A 155 7.06 10.82 -2.72
CA ASP A 155 7.63 11.89 -3.54
C ASP A 155 8.32 12.97 -2.70
N GLU A 156 7.75 13.33 -1.55
CA GLU A 156 8.34 14.31 -0.63
C GLU A 156 9.64 13.81 -0.01
N GLU A 157 9.66 12.57 0.46
CA GLU A 157 10.84 11.95 1.04
C GLU A 157 11.98 11.84 0.03
N VAL A 158 11.67 11.53 -1.22
CA VAL A 158 12.65 11.46 -2.32
C VAL A 158 13.16 12.86 -2.66
N ALA A 159 12.28 13.84 -2.86
CA ALA A 159 12.66 15.21 -3.21
C ALA A 159 13.55 15.84 -2.14
N ASN A 160 13.22 15.68 -0.86
CA ASN A 160 13.97 16.24 0.26
C ASN A 160 15.32 15.56 0.53
N SER A 161 15.58 14.44 -0.12
CA SER A 161 16.81 13.62 0.08
C SER A 161 17.92 13.92 -0.93
N ASN A 162 17.68 14.80 -1.91
CA ASN A 162 18.67 15.19 -2.94
C ASN A 162 19.35 13.98 -3.63
N GLY A 163 18.61 12.90 -3.85
CA GLY A 163 19.12 11.68 -4.50
C GLY A 163 19.94 10.75 -3.57
N ASP A 164 20.15 11.10 -2.31
CA ASP A 164 20.82 10.21 -1.35
C ASP A 164 19.88 9.07 -0.93
N VAL A 165 20.15 7.87 -1.41
CA VAL A 165 19.36 6.67 -1.11
C VAL A 165 19.29 6.38 0.39
N LYS A 166 20.34 6.64 1.15
CA LYS A 166 20.32 6.46 2.60
C LYS A 166 19.37 7.43 3.28
N ALA A 167 19.38 8.70 2.87
CA ALA A 167 18.45 9.71 3.37
C ALA A 167 16.99 9.35 3.03
N ILE A 168 16.72 8.86 1.80
CA ILE A 168 15.41 8.34 1.38
C ILE A 168 14.95 7.20 2.31
N CYS A 169 15.80 6.21 2.54
CA CYS A 169 15.50 5.07 3.43
C CYS A 169 15.16 5.54 4.85
N ASP A 170 15.91 6.50 5.39
CA ASP A 170 15.69 7.02 6.74
C ASP A 170 14.42 7.88 6.84
N ALA A 171 14.10 8.64 5.80
CA ALA A 171 12.86 9.43 5.73
C ALA A 171 11.63 8.50 5.64
N ILE A 172 11.63 7.51 4.76
CA ILE A 172 10.54 6.53 4.63
C ILE A 172 10.37 5.72 5.92
N TYR A 173 11.46 5.33 6.57
CA TYR A 173 11.41 4.68 7.88
C TYR A 173 10.71 5.56 8.95
N LYS A 174 10.94 6.86 8.93
CA LYS A 174 10.31 7.79 9.89
C LYS A 174 8.82 8.00 9.60
N SER A 175 8.45 8.13 8.33
CA SER A 175 7.06 8.40 7.91
C SER A 175 6.14 7.17 7.99
N THR A 176 6.67 5.94 7.88
CA THR A 176 5.87 4.72 7.93
C THR A 176 5.66 4.20 9.36
N LYS A 177 4.41 3.84 9.70
CA LYS A 177 4.02 3.39 11.04
C LYS A 177 3.17 2.11 10.98
N PRO A 178 3.77 0.96 10.60
CA PRO A 178 3.04 -0.30 10.59
C PRO A 178 2.54 -0.66 11.99
N VAL A 179 1.36 -1.25 12.05
CA VAL A 179 0.70 -1.68 13.30
C VAL A 179 0.72 -3.19 13.45
N ASN A 180 0.39 -3.70 14.64
CA ASN A 180 0.41 -5.14 14.94
C ASN A 180 -0.88 -5.82 14.48
N ASN A 181 -1.01 -6.05 13.17
CA ASN A 181 -2.21 -6.60 12.57
C ASN A 181 -1.97 -7.63 11.44
N THR A 182 -0.72 -8.00 11.21
CA THR A 182 -0.29 -9.03 10.24
C THR A 182 0.71 -10.00 10.86
N ALA A 183 1.26 -10.94 10.10
CA ALA A 183 2.07 -12.04 10.63
C ALA A 183 3.40 -11.60 11.28
N LEU A 184 4.04 -10.55 10.75
CA LEU A 184 5.33 -10.10 11.25
C LEU A 184 5.23 -8.86 12.14
N PRO A 185 6.05 -8.76 13.20
CA PRO A 185 6.02 -7.63 14.13
C PRO A 185 6.24 -6.27 13.44
N PRO A 186 5.53 -5.20 13.86
CA PRO A 186 5.64 -3.87 13.26
C PRO A 186 7.07 -3.33 13.19
N ARG A 187 7.82 -3.49 14.27
CA ARG A 187 9.22 -3.04 14.34
C ARG A 187 10.10 -3.74 13.30
N TYR A 188 9.90 -5.04 13.11
CA TYR A 188 10.65 -5.80 12.11
C TYR A 188 10.29 -5.35 10.70
N ARG A 189 8.99 -5.26 10.37
CA ARG A 189 8.50 -4.77 9.06
C ARG A 189 9.04 -3.37 8.77
N ARG A 190 9.03 -2.47 9.75
CA ARG A 190 9.57 -1.10 9.64
C ARG A 190 11.08 -1.08 9.41
N ASN A 191 11.84 -1.95 10.05
CA ASN A 191 13.28 -2.07 9.79
C ASN A 191 13.55 -2.62 8.39
N MET A 192 12.79 -3.63 7.98
CA MET A 192 12.95 -4.26 6.67
C MET A 192 12.64 -3.32 5.52
N ILE A 193 11.73 -2.33 5.69
CA ILE A 193 11.46 -1.39 4.61
C ILE A 193 12.69 -0.58 4.21
N LYS A 194 13.58 -0.24 5.13
CA LYS A 194 14.87 0.41 4.81
C LYS A 194 15.71 -0.45 3.87
N VAL A 195 15.76 -1.75 4.15
CA VAL A 195 16.51 -2.72 3.34
C VAL A 195 15.89 -2.88 1.95
N LEU A 196 14.55 -2.98 1.90
CA LEU A 196 13.83 -3.17 0.64
C LEU A 196 13.90 -1.93 -0.25
N VAL A 197 13.72 -0.73 0.31
CA VAL A 197 13.88 0.54 -0.42
C VAL A 197 15.30 0.68 -0.96
N LYS A 198 16.31 0.42 -0.11
CA LYS A 198 17.70 0.46 -0.57
C LYS A 198 17.92 -0.45 -1.76
N ARG A 199 17.54 -1.74 -1.64
CA ARG A 199 17.70 -2.73 -2.72
C ARG A 199 16.91 -2.35 -3.97
N ALA A 200 15.70 -1.80 -3.82
CA ALA A 200 14.90 -1.38 -4.97
C ALA A 200 15.53 -0.18 -5.71
N CYS A 201 16.21 0.71 -5.01
CA CYS A 201 16.89 1.85 -5.61
C CYS A 201 18.27 1.50 -6.23
N GLU A 202 18.95 0.46 -5.76
CA GLU A 202 20.34 0.15 -6.17
C GLU A 202 20.44 -0.91 -7.29
N GLU A 203 19.42 -1.71 -7.49
CA GLU A 203 19.37 -2.81 -8.46
C GLU A 203 18.44 -2.52 -9.65
#